data_0e44719116693bbe60686909a30e52c8
#
_entry.id   0e44719116693bbe60686909a30e52c8
#
_cell.length_a   1.000
_cell.length_b   1.000
_cell.length_c   1.000
_cell.angle_alpha   90.00
_cell.angle_beta   90.00
_cell.angle_gamma   90.00
#
_symmetry.space_group_name_H-M   'P 1'
#
loop_
_entity.id
_entity.type
_entity.pdbx_description
1 polymer ?
#
loop_
_entity_poly.entity_id
_entity_poly.type
_entity_poly.pdbx_seq_one_letter_code
_entity_poly.pdbx_strand_id
1 'polypeptide(L)'
;MTITLDVSAAVNSRAGLGRYAHSLANALIAEMDSPPTLFYNRTAQARTFPEWEHIPQRSIGLGYKPWRMLVWLGQLGRLSFRRMVPDATLFHATEHLLLPLRGVPTVLTVHDLIYKLFPQHHKRLNYWYLNAAMPLFVRRADAIIVISQATKNDLIRHYHTPDHKITVVHEAAAPHFRVAPQSEVARVRAKYGLPERFLLAVGTIEPRKNLSRLVEALSRLRRDDPHLGLVVVGAKGWLYEQFFTRVEELGLQEAVLLPGYVPDEDLPAVFRAATVYVMASLYEGAGLPVLEAMACGAPVVSSRESSMPELGADVARYFNPYDVQQMTDVIGLVLNDDALRAQMAAAGPERAARFSWQRAARETLTVYRRVMH
;
A
#
# COMPACT_ATOMS: atom_id res chain seq x y z
N MET A 1 9.37 -6.23 -29.12
CA MET A 1 9.88 -6.48 -27.75
C MET A 1 8.69 -6.83 -26.87
N THR A 2 8.65 -8.05 -26.30
CA THR A 2 7.47 -8.56 -25.58
C THR A 2 7.75 -8.57 -24.08
N ILE A 3 7.30 -7.55 -23.37
CA ILE A 3 7.35 -7.51 -21.91
C ILE A 3 6.18 -8.34 -21.38
N THR A 4 6.46 -9.22 -20.42
CA THR A 4 5.43 -9.98 -19.72
C THR A 4 5.34 -9.47 -18.27
N LEU A 5 4.16 -9.00 -17.88
CA LEU A 5 3.88 -8.45 -16.56
C LEU A 5 3.01 -9.41 -15.76
N ASP A 6 3.45 -9.82 -14.58
CA ASP A 6 2.61 -10.61 -13.67
C ASP A 6 1.58 -9.71 -12.98
N VAL A 7 0.31 -9.97 -13.26
CA VAL A 7 -0.84 -9.26 -12.68
C VAL A 7 -1.68 -10.17 -11.77
N SER A 8 -1.11 -11.27 -11.29
CA SER A 8 -1.80 -12.24 -10.44
C SER A 8 -2.45 -11.60 -9.20
N ALA A 9 -1.79 -10.62 -8.60
CA ALA A 9 -2.31 -9.91 -7.44
C ALA A 9 -3.58 -9.11 -7.76
N ALA A 10 -3.66 -8.47 -8.93
CA ALA A 10 -4.84 -7.73 -9.38
C ALA A 10 -6.01 -8.68 -9.64
N VAL A 11 -5.79 -9.69 -10.48
CA VAL A 11 -6.80 -10.68 -10.88
C VAL A 11 -7.37 -11.43 -9.68
N ASN A 12 -6.56 -11.73 -8.67
CA ASN A 12 -6.99 -12.44 -7.46
C ASN A 12 -7.37 -11.50 -6.29
N SER A 13 -7.61 -10.23 -6.55
CA SER A 13 -8.18 -9.25 -5.59
C SER A 13 -7.37 -9.09 -4.29
N ARG A 14 -6.05 -8.96 -4.40
CA ARG A 14 -5.16 -8.84 -3.24
C ARG A 14 -4.96 -7.39 -2.82
N ALA A 15 -5.94 -6.80 -2.18
CA ALA A 15 -5.85 -5.49 -1.53
C ALA A 15 -4.81 -4.53 -2.18
N GLY A 16 -3.84 -4.04 -1.41
CA GLY A 16 -2.81 -3.11 -1.89
C GLY A 16 -1.96 -3.65 -3.04
N LEU A 17 -1.53 -4.92 -2.98
CA LEU A 17 -0.75 -5.57 -4.06
C LEU A 17 -1.54 -5.63 -5.37
N GLY A 18 -2.85 -5.89 -5.27
CA GLY A 18 -3.74 -5.91 -6.43
C GLY A 18 -3.91 -4.53 -7.05
N ARG A 19 -4.07 -3.49 -6.20
CA ARG A 19 -4.13 -2.09 -6.68
C ARG A 19 -2.83 -1.68 -7.36
N TYR A 20 -1.68 -2.01 -6.80
CA TYR A 20 -0.39 -1.77 -7.44
C TYR A 20 -0.28 -2.41 -8.81
N ALA A 21 -0.50 -3.73 -8.89
CA ALA A 21 -0.39 -4.47 -10.14
C ALA A 21 -1.34 -3.96 -11.22
N HIS A 22 -2.58 -3.63 -10.84
CA HIS A 22 -3.59 -3.05 -11.74
C HIS A 22 -3.19 -1.65 -12.24
N SER A 23 -2.81 -0.76 -11.33
CA SER A 23 -2.47 0.62 -11.68
C SER A 23 -1.19 0.70 -12.52
N LEU A 24 -0.17 -0.10 -12.16
CA LEU A 24 1.07 -0.16 -12.94
C LEU A 24 0.82 -0.76 -14.32
N ALA A 25 0.01 -1.83 -14.43
CA ALA A 25 -0.32 -2.41 -15.73
C ALA A 25 -1.00 -1.40 -16.65
N ASN A 26 -2.03 -0.69 -16.15
CA ASN A 26 -2.74 0.32 -16.93
C ASN A 26 -1.81 1.47 -17.35
N ALA A 27 -0.93 1.92 -16.46
CA ALA A 27 0.03 2.97 -16.77
C ALA A 27 1.08 2.51 -17.81
N LEU A 28 1.57 1.27 -17.71
CA LEU A 28 2.49 0.70 -18.71
C LEU A 28 1.81 0.52 -20.08
N ILE A 29 0.55 0.05 -20.11
CA ILE A 29 -0.24 -0.08 -21.34
C ILE A 29 -0.36 1.29 -22.04
N ALA A 30 -0.57 2.35 -21.28
CA ALA A 30 -0.70 3.70 -21.82
C ALA A 30 0.63 4.35 -22.28
N GLU A 31 1.76 3.95 -21.67
CA GLU A 31 3.10 4.54 -21.98
C GLU A 31 3.89 3.74 -23.02
N MET A 32 3.43 2.57 -23.43
CA MET A 32 4.14 1.67 -24.36
C MET A 32 3.50 1.70 -25.76
N ASP A 33 4.31 1.74 -26.82
CA ASP A 33 3.84 1.60 -28.22
C ASP A 33 3.16 0.26 -28.48
N SER A 34 3.60 -0.80 -27.79
CA SER A 34 3.00 -2.14 -27.83
C SER A 34 2.70 -2.60 -26.41
N PRO A 35 1.46 -2.97 -26.09
CA PRO A 35 1.09 -3.34 -24.73
C PRO A 35 1.86 -4.58 -24.23
N PRO A 36 2.10 -4.70 -22.91
CA PRO A 36 2.71 -5.89 -22.35
C PRO A 36 1.76 -7.11 -22.47
N THR A 37 2.30 -8.31 -22.42
CA THR A 37 1.51 -9.51 -22.17
C THR A 37 1.23 -9.62 -20.67
N LEU A 38 -0.03 -9.71 -20.28
CA LEU A 38 -0.44 -9.90 -18.90
C LEU A 38 -0.41 -11.37 -18.53
N PHE A 39 0.40 -11.72 -17.55
CA PHE A 39 0.49 -13.09 -17.01
C PHE A 39 -0.18 -13.17 -15.64
N TYR A 40 -0.89 -14.25 -15.37
CA TYR A 40 -1.45 -14.48 -14.02
C TYR A 40 -1.75 -15.95 -13.72
N ASN A 41 -1.64 -16.31 -12.45
CA ASN A 41 -2.24 -17.54 -11.95
C ASN A 41 -3.73 -17.29 -11.68
N ARG A 42 -4.60 -18.11 -12.27
CA ARG A 42 -6.05 -17.98 -12.15
C ARG A 42 -6.57 -18.84 -11.00
N THR A 43 -7.20 -18.19 -10.00
CA THR A 43 -7.97 -18.88 -8.96
C THR A 43 -9.45 -18.92 -9.33
N ALA A 44 -10.27 -19.68 -8.57
CA ALA A 44 -11.71 -19.76 -8.78
C ALA A 44 -12.45 -18.40 -8.64
N GLN A 45 -11.85 -17.46 -7.93
CA GLN A 45 -12.41 -16.12 -7.67
C GLN A 45 -11.72 -15.02 -8.50
N ALA A 46 -11.06 -15.39 -9.60
CA ALA A 46 -10.35 -14.46 -10.45
C ALA A 46 -11.31 -13.44 -11.07
N ARG A 47 -10.95 -12.14 -10.95
CA ARG A 47 -11.68 -11.04 -11.59
C ARG A 47 -11.23 -10.86 -13.03
N THR A 48 -12.13 -10.37 -13.87
CA THR A 48 -11.82 -9.86 -15.20
C THR A 48 -11.84 -8.34 -15.17
N PHE A 49 -11.04 -7.75 -16.04
CA PHE A 49 -10.96 -6.29 -16.19
C PHE A 49 -11.33 -5.97 -17.63
N PRO A 50 -12.46 -5.26 -17.89
CA PRO A 50 -12.89 -4.92 -19.24
C PRO A 50 -11.82 -4.18 -20.06
N GLU A 51 -11.06 -3.31 -19.40
CA GLU A 51 -9.97 -2.55 -20.01
C GLU A 51 -8.80 -3.42 -20.49
N TRP A 52 -8.73 -4.69 -20.09
CA TRP A 52 -7.68 -5.65 -20.51
C TRP A 52 -8.16 -6.65 -21.56
N GLU A 53 -9.40 -6.59 -22.04
CA GLU A 53 -9.93 -7.54 -23.02
C GLU A 53 -9.11 -7.61 -24.31
N HIS A 54 -8.56 -6.46 -24.74
CA HIS A 54 -7.76 -6.35 -25.97
C HIS A 54 -6.24 -6.52 -25.73
N ILE A 55 -5.84 -6.73 -24.49
CA ILE A 55 -4.44 -6.90 -24.13
C ILE A 55 -4.07 -8.39 -24.18
N PRO A 56 -2.93 -8.78 -24.77
CA PRO A 56 -2.49 -10.17 -24.75
C PRO A 56 -2.41 -10.72 -23.33
N GLN A 57 -3.03 -11.89 -23.08
CA GLN A 57 -3.09 -12.50 -21.76
C GLN A 57 -2.63 -13.97 -21.79
N ARG A 58 -1.97 -14.38 -20.72
CA ARG A 58 -1.60 -15.78 -20.45
C ARG A 58 -1.92 -16.13 -19.01
N SER A 59 -2.56 -17.28 -18.79
CA SER A 59 -2.94 -17.70 -17.44
C SER A 59 -2.61 -19.15 -17.16
N ILE A 60 -2.44 -19.48 -15.88
CA ILE A 60 -2.26 -20.83 -15.36
C ILE A 60 -3.34 -21.10 -14.34
N GLY A 61 -4.07 -22.21 -14.49
CA GLY A 61 -5.16 -22.63 -13.62
C GLY A 61 -4.67 -23.34 -12.35
N LEU A 62 -3.87 -22.66 -11.52
CA LEU A 62 -3.40 -23.19 -10.23
C LEU A 62 -3.84 -22.27 -9.10
N GLY A 63 -4.30 -22.86 -7.99
CA GLY A 63 -4.57 -22.12 -6.77
C GLY A 63 -3.31 -21.44 -6.21
N TYR A 64 -3.50 -20.39 -5.42
CA TYR A 64 -2.39 -19.56 -4.95
C TYR A 64 -1.29 -20.33 -4.18
N LYS A 65 -1.69 -21.20 -3.24
CA LYS A 65 -0.71 -21.94 -2.42
C LYS A 65 0.12 -22.93 -3.25
N PRO A 66 -0.48 -23.83 -4.06
CA PRO A 66 0.30 -24.73 -4.93
C PRO A 66 1.14 -23.97 -5.95
N TRP A 67 0.65 -22.84 -6.49
CA TRP A 67 1.43 -21.99 -7.39
C TRP A 67 2.72 -21.47 -6.72
N ARG A 68 2.63 -20.89 -5.53
CA ARG A 68 3.81 -20.41 -4.76
C ARG A 68 4.82 -21.53 -4.52
N MET A 69 4.34 -22.72 -4.12
CA MET A 69 5.21 -23.88 -3.88
C MET A 69 5.89 -24.33 -5.16
N LEU A 70 5.16 -24.42 -6.28
CA LEU A 70 5.71 -24.79 -7.58
C LEU A 70 6.81 -23.82 -8.02
N VAL A 71 6.57 -22.52 -7.92
CA VAL A 71 7.56 -21.49 -8.28
C VAL A 71 8.80 -21.58 -7.37
N TRP A 72 8.61 -21.74 -6.06
CA TRP A 72 9.73 -21.86 -5.12
C TRP A 72 10.57 -23.11 -5.36
N LEU A 73 9.94 -24.27 -5.54
CA LEU A 73 10.63 -25.51 -5.89
C LEU A 73 11.32 -25.44 -7.26
N GLY A 74 10.67 -24.79 -8.24
CA GLY A 74 11.27 -24.51 -9.53
C GLY A 74 12.52 -23.64 -9.42
N GLN A 75 12.46 -22.63 -8.54
CA GLN A 75 13.63 -21.82 -8.24
C GLN A 75 14.73 -22.65 -7.56
N LEU A 76 14.44 -23.48 -6.56
CA LEU A 76 15.42 -24.35 -5.90
C LEU A 76 16.09 -25.33 -6.89
N GLY A 77 15.27 -26.03 -7.69
CA GLY A 77 15.71 -27.00 -8.67
C GLY A 77 16.32 -26.38 -9.94
N ARG A 78 16.43 -25.05 -10.03
CA ARG A 78 16.87 -24.34 -11.23
C ARG A 78 16.13 -24.77 -12.50
N LEU A 79 14.84 -25.09 -12.37
CA LEU A 79 13.97 -25.38 -13.51
C LEU A 79 13.73 -24.11 -14.32
N SER A 80 13.25 -24.25 -15.55
CA SER A 80 12.84 -23.08 -16.35
C SER A 80 11.38 -23.23 -16.76
N PHE A 81 10.58 -22.23 -16.39
CA PHE A 81 9.17 -22.14 -16.76
C PHE A 81 8.95 -21.29 -18.03
N ARG A 82 9.99 -21.19 -18.88
CA ARG A 82 9.96 -20.45 -20.14
C ARG A 82 8.77 -20.81 -21.03
N ARG A 83 8.32 -22.08 -21.01
CA ARG A 83 7.15 -22.52 -21.78
C ARG A 83 5.85 -21.86 -21.38
N MET A 84 5.76 -21.30 -20.17
CA MET A 84 4.58 -20.58 -19.70
C MET A 84 4.52 -19.16 -20.26
N VAL A 85 5.67 -18.61 -20.65
CA VAL A 85 5.83 -17.25 -21.20
C VAL A 85 6.80 -17.29 -22.41
N PRO A 86 6.46 -18.04 -23.50
CA PRO A 86 7.40 -18.37 -24.57
C PRO A 86 7.94 -17.14 -25.30
N ASP A 87 7.10 -16.10 -25.44
CA ASP A 87 7.42 -14.90 -26.21
C ASP A 87 8.07 -13.79 -25.35
N ALA A 88 8.21 -14.02 -24.04
CA ALA A 88 8.73 -13.01 -23.12
C ALA A 88 10.21 -12.68 -23.44
N THR A 89 10.49 -11.42 -23.70
CA THR A 89 11.85 -10.87 -23.76
C THR A 89 12.29 -10.26 -22.43
N LEU A 90 11.32 -9.98 -21.54
CA LEU A 90 11.50 -9.57 -20.15
C LEU A 90 10.27 -10.04 -19.34
N PHE A 91 10.47 -10.44 -18.09
CA PHE A 91 9.41 -10.78 -17.16
C PHE A 91 9.49 -9.90 -15.91
N HIS A 92 8.38 -9.22 -15.57
CA HIS A 92 8.27 -8.45 -14.36
C HIS A 92 7.27 -9.09 -13.38
N ALA A 93 7.77 -9.54 -12.24
CA ALA A 93 6.98 -10.03 -11.11
C ALA A 93 6.57 -8.85 -10.23
N THR A 94 5.28 -8.50 -10.22
CA THR A 94 4.76 -7.34 -9.46
C THR A 94 4.48 -7.63 -7.99
N GLU A 95 4.71 -8.86 -7.54
CA GLU A 95 4.59 -9.28 -6.14
C GLU A 95 5.78 -10.16 -5.72
N HIS A 96 5.82 -10.57 -4.46
CA HIS A 96 6.88 -11.39 -3.85
C HIS A 96 6.93 -12.83 -4.39
N LEU A 97 6.92 -13.01 -5.70
CA LEU A 97 6.92 -14.32 -6.37
C LEU A 97 7.63 -14.24 -7.73
N LEU A 98 8.89 -14.63 -7.78
CA LEU A 98 9.70 -14.59 -9.00
C LEU A 98 9.64 -15.90 -9.75
N LEU A 99 9.10 -15.89 -10.97
CA LEU A 99 9.07 -17.04 -11.85
C LEU A 99 10.49 -17.48 -12.24
N PRO A 100 10.83 -18.79 -12.16
CA PRO A 100 12.15 -19.27 -12.60
C PRO A 100 12.23 -19.30 -14.13
N LEU A 101 12.96 -18.37 -14.72
CA LEU A 101 13.14 -18.23 -16.16
C LEU A 101 14.62 -18.28 -16.51
N ARG A 102 14.98 -19.04 -17.59
CA ARG A 102 16.31 -19.04 -18.15
C ARG A 102 16.33 -18.25 -19.45
N GLY A 103 17.33 -17.38 -19.61
CA GLY A 103 17.50 -16.57 -20.81
C GLY A 103 16.41 -15.52 -21.02
N VAL A 104 15.73 -15.14 -19.97
CA VAL A 104 14.77 -14.01 -19.93
C VAL A 104 15.13 -13.14 -18.74
N PRO A 105 15.54 -11.90 -18.93
CA PRO A 105 15.74 -10.94 -17.87
C PRO A 105 14.49 -10.80 -16.99
N THR A 106 14.71 -10.67 -15.68
CA THR A 106 13.63 -10.64 -14.69
C THR A 106 13.72 -9.39 -13.82
N VAL A 107 12.58 -8.75 -13.61
CA VAL A 107 12.39 -7.66 -12.65
C VAL A 107 11.47 -8.14 -11.53
N LEU A 108 11.81 -7.85 -10.29
CA LEU A 108 11.01 -8.20 -9.12
C LEU A 108 10.61 -6.93 -8.39
N THR A 109 9.30 -6.69 -8.18
CA THR A 109 8.85 -5.68 -7.24
C THR A 109 8.81 -6.25 -5.82
N VAL A 110 9.47 -5.56 -4.88
CA VAL A 110 9.41 -5.85 -3.45
C VAL A 110 8.71 -4.70 -2.74
N HIS A 111 7.53 -4.99 -2.17
CA HIS A 111 6.70 -3.98 -1.52
C HIS A 111 7.19 -3.66 -0.11
N ASP A 112 7.56 -4.68 0.66
CA ASP A 112 8.04 -4.53 2.03
C ASP A 112 8.77 -5.80 2.51
N LEU A 113 9.34 -5.72 3.71
CA LEU A 113 9.86 -6.85 4.46
C LEU A 113 9.18 -6.99 5.83
N ILE A 114 7.90 -6.61 5.93
CA ILE A 114 7.12 -6.63 7.19
C ILE A 114 7.17 -8.00 7.86
N TYR A 115 7.10 -9.10 7.09
CA TYR A 115 7.21 -10.46 7.63
C TYR A 115 8.54 -10.70 8.39
N LYS A 116 9.61 -10.00 8.03
CA LYS A 116 10.92 -10.11 8.67
C LYS A 116 11.07 -9.14 9.83
N LEU A 117 10.53 -7.93 9.70
CA LEU A 117 10.62 -6.87 10.70
C LEU A 117 9.64 -7.09 11.87
N PHE A 118 8.46 -7.61 11.58
CA PHE A 118 7.38 -7.84 12.55
C PHE A 118 6.86 -9.28 12.46
N PRO A 119 7.70 -10.30 12.74
CA PRO A 119 7.31 -11.70 12.60
C PRO A 119 6.08 -12.08 13.46
N GLN A 120 5.93 -11.45 14.63
CA GLN A 120 4.79 -11.65 15.54
C GLN A 120 3.45 -11.15 14.96
N HIS A 121 3.49 -10.24 13.99
CA HIS A 121 2.32 -9.71 13.31
C HIS A 121 2.01 -10.46 11.99
N HIS A 122 2.65 -11.62 11.75
CA HIS A 122 2.50 -12.35 10.50
C HIS A 122 1.99 -13.79 10.70
N LYS A 123 1.18 -14.29 9.77
CA LYS A 123 0.72 -15.69 9.82
C LYS A 123 1.92 -16.65 9.68
N ARG A 124 2.09 -17.59 10.60
CA ARG A 124 3.25 -18.50 10.72
C ARG A 124 3.69 -19.14 9.39
N LEU A 125 2.75 -19.75 8.64
CA LEU A 125 3.08 -20.41 7.37
C LEU A 125 3.59 -19.43 6.31
N ASN A 126 3.01 -18.22 6.23
CA ASN A 126 3.45 -17.20 5.29
C ASN A 126 4.81 -16.63 5.69
N TYR A 127 5.05 -16.44 6.99
CA TYR A 127 6.34 -16.06 7.55
C TYR A 127 7.46 -17.03 7.12
N TRP A 128 7.28 -18.33 7.36
CA TRP A 128 8.26 -19.35 6.98
C TRP A 128 8.52 -19.38 5.47
N TYR A 129 7.45 -19.35 4.68
CA TYR A 129 7.58 -19.34 3.23
C TYR A 129 8.38 -18.13 2.74
N LEU A 130 8.03 -16.92 3.18
CA LEU A 130 8.70 -15.69 2.72
C LEU A 130 10.17 -15.66 3.18
N ASN A 131 10.47 -16.08 4.39
CA ASN A 131 11.87 -16.16 4.85
C ASN A 131 12.70 -17.18 4.06
N ALA A 132 12.09 -18.26 3.57
CA ALA A 132 12.78 -19.26 2.76
C ALA A 132 12.89 -18.83 1.27
N ALA A 133 11.85 -18.20 0.72
CA ALA A 133 11.76 -17.91 -0.71
C ALA A 133 12.39 -16.56 -1.10
N MET A 134 12.16 -15.50 -0.31
CA MET A 134 12.57 -14.14 -0.67
C MET A 134 14.08 -13.96 -0.87
N PRO A 135 14.98 -14.51 -0.02
CA PRO A 135 16.42 -14.41 -0.25
C PRO A 135 16.83 -14.97 -1.62
N LEU A 136 16.15 -16.05 -2.04
CA LEU A 136 16.39 -16.68 -3.34
C LEU A 136 15.88 -15.80 -4.50
N PHE A 137 14.67 -15.26 -4.38
CA PHE A 137 14.06 -14.39 -5.40
C PHE A 137 14.85 -13.10 -5.57
N VAL A 138 15.19 -12.42 -4.47
CA VAL A 138 16.00 -11.18 -4.46
C VAL A 138 17.38 -11.42 -5.11
N ARG A 139 18.05 -12.56 -4.80
CA ARG A 139 19.34 -12.90 -5.39
C ARG A 139 19.22 -13.15 -6.89
N ARG A 140 18.15 -13.80 -7.36
CA ARG A 140 18.00 -14.26 -8.74
C ARG A 140 17.38 -13.22 -9.69
N ALA A 141 16.61 -12.29 -9.20
CA ALA A 141 16.12 -11.20 -10.04
C ALA A 141 17.29 -10.43 -10.66
N ASP A 142 17.20 -10.03 -11.92
CA ASP A 142 18.22 -9.22 -12.59
C ASP A 142 18.16 -7.77 -12.14
N ALA A 143 16.97 -7.23 -11.88
CA ALA A 143 16.75 -5.96 -11.21
C ALA A 143 15.59 -6.06 -10.20
N ILE A 144 15.61 -5.15 -9.23
CA ILE A 144 14.58 -5.04 -8.20
C ILE A 144 14.00 -3.64 -8.22
N ILE A 145 12.69 -3.56 -8.26
CA ILE A 145 11.94 -2.34 -8.01
C ILE A 145 11.45 -2.40 -6.55
N VAL A 146 11.57 -1.31 -5.83
CA VAL A 146 10.98 -1.11 -4.51
C VAL A 146 10.13 0.15 -4.50
N ILE A 147 9.12 0.17 -3.65
CA ILE A 147 8.12 1.24 -3.65
C ILE A 147 8.47 2.39 -2.70
N SER A 148 9.58 2.27 -1.96
CA SER A 148 10.09 3.32 -1.05
C SER A 148 11.58 3.17 -0.78
N GLN A 149 12.22 4.26 -0.36
CA GLN A 149 13.60 4.23 0.10
C GLN A 149 13.75 3.37 1.37
N ALA A 150 12.72 3.36 2.23
CA ALA A 150 12.69 2.50 3.40
C ALA A 150 12.82 1.02 3.02
N THR A 151 12.04 0.54 2.05
CA THR A 151 12.13 -0.85 1.55
C THR A 151 13.48 -1.13 0.88
N LYS A 152 14.07 -0.15 0.17
CA LYS A 152 15.43 -0.27 -0.37
C LYS A 152 16.46 -0.51 0.73
N ASN A 153 16.43 0.32 1.77
CA ASN A 153 17.32 0.22 2.91
C ASN A 153 17.18 -1.14 3.61
N ASP A 154 15.96 -1.64 3.74
CA ASP A 154 15.70 -2.97 4.33
C ASP A 154 16.27 -4.12 3.49
N LEU A 155 16.16 -4.06 2.16
CA LEU A 155 16.77 -5.07 1.27
C LEU A 155 18.29 -5.08 1.39
N ILE A 156 18.92 -3.91 1.45
CA ILE A 156 20.36 -3.78 1.63
C ILE A 156 20.75 -4.35 3.00
N ARG A 157 20.05 -3.94 4.06
CA ARG A 157 20.35 -4.33 5.45
C ARG A 157 20.14 -5.82 5.71
N HIS A 158 19.03 -6.40 5.23
CA HIS A 158 18.62 -7.75 5.61
C HIS A 158 18.99 -8.83 4.61
N TYR A 159 19.20 -8.48 3.34
CA TYR A 159 19.58 -9.44 2.29
C TYR A 159 20.89 -9.10 1.61
N HIS A 160 21.59 -8.03 2.05
CA HIS A 160 22.86 -7.57 1.46
C HIS A 160 22.75 -7.38 -0.05
N THR A 161 21.58 -6.92 -0.50
CA THR A 161 21.31 -6.70 -1.92
C THR A 161 22.13 -5.52 -2.42
N PRO A 162 22.90 -5.66 -3.51
CA PRO A 162 23.71 -4.55 -4.04
C PRO A 162 22.82 -3.35 -4.44
N ASP A 163 23.26 -2.14 -4.08
CA ASP A 163 22.51 -0.90 -4.31
C ASP A 163 22.12 -0.70 -5.77
N HIS A 164 23.07 -0.96 -6.70
CA HIS A 164 22.85 -0.80 -8.14
C HIS A 164 21.76 -1.70 -8.72
N LYS A 165 21.39 -2.78 -8.03
CA LYS A 165 20.33 -3.70 -8.43
C LYS A 165 18.93 -3.17 -8.07
N ILE A 166 18.85 -2.20 -7.16
CA ILE A 166 17.59 -1.73 -6.59
C ILE A 166 17.26 -0.33 -7.13
N THR A 167 16.08 -0.17 -7.67
CA THR A 167 15.54 1.13 -8.08
C THR A 167 14.28 1.42 -7.28
N VAL A 168 14.20 2.62 -6.69
CA VAL A 168 12.99 3.10 -6.02
C VAL A 168 12.06 3.66 -7.08
N VAL A 169 10.84 3.13 -7.15
CA VAL A 169 9.74 3.61 -7.99
C VAL A 169 8.52 3.77 -7.10
N HIS A 170 8.19 5.01 -6.79
CA HIS A 170 7.08 5.28 -5.88
C HIS A 170 5.72 4.98 -6.51
N GLU A 171 4.81 4.50 -5.68
CA GLU A 171 3.39 4.39 -6.01
C GLU A 171 2.72 5.77 -5.98
N ALA A 172 1.48 5.84 -6.46
CA ALA A 172 0.67 7.05 -6.44
C ALA A 172 -0.76 6.76 -5.96
N ALA A 173 -1.44 7.76 -5.45
CA ALA A 173 -2.88 7.70 -5.25
C ALA A 173 -3.58 7.47 -6.59
N ALA A 174 -4.67 6.70 -6.56
CA ALA A 174 -5.47 6.50 -7.77
C ALA A 174 -6.18 7.81 -8.18
N PRO A 175 -6.48 8.02 -9.48
CA PRO A 175 -6.99 9.31 -9.98
C PRO A 175 -8.32 9.77 -9.37
N HIS A 176 -9.11 8.86 -8.80
CA HIS A 176 -10.37 9.21 -8.14
C HIS A 176 -10.16 9.90 -6.78
N PHE A 177 -8.97 9.76 -6.15
CA PHE A 177 -8.63 10.55 -4.96
C PHE A 177 -8.38 12.00 -5.35
N ARG A 178 -9.34 12.83 -5.04
CA ARG A 178 -9.38 14.27 -5.34
C ARG A 178 -10.10 15.01 -4.23
N VAL A 179 -9.95 16.31 -4.21
CA VAL A 179 -10.75 17.16 -3.31
C VAL A 179 -12.23 17.03 -3.71
N ALA A 180 -13.00 16.36 -2.86
CA ALA A 180 -14.41 16.13 -3.07
C ALA A 180 -15.22 17.44 -2.88
N PRO A 181 -16.27 17.68 -3.68
CA PRO A 181 -17.18 18.82 -3.47
C PRO A 181 -17.97 18.67 -2.18
N GLN A 182 -18.41 19.79 -1.60
CA GLN A 182 -19.09 19.81 -0.30
C GLN A 182 -20.40 18.98 -0.30
N SER A 183 -21.06 18.85 -1.43
CA SER A 183 -22.25 18.00 -1.56
C SER A 183 -21.95 16.51 -1.36
N GLU A 184 -20.82 16.02 -1.90
CA GLU A 184 -20.35 14.65 -1.66
C GLU A 184 -19.98 14.45 -0.18
N VAL A 185 -19.31 15.44 0.44
CA VAL A 185 -18.98 15.41 1.87
C VAL A 185 -20.24 15.33 2.73
N ALA A 186 -21.25 16.16 2.46
CA ALA A 186 -22.52 16.12 3.18
C ALA A 186 -23.23 14.77 3.03
N ARG A 187 -23.22 14.20 1.82
CA ARG A 187 -23.80 12.88 1.52
C ARG A 187 -23.13 11.77 2.32
N VAL A 188 -21.79 11.71 2.35
CA VAL A 188 -21.08 10.64 3.08
C VAL A 188 -21.20 10.83 4.60
N ARG A 189 -21.23 12.08 5.10
CA ARG A 189 -21.50 12.34 6.51
C ARG A 189 -22.84 11.74 6.94
N ALA A 190 -23.89 12.00 6.18
CA ALA A 190 -25.22 11.44 6.45
C ALA A 190 -25.24 9.90 6.28
N LYS A 191 -24.63 9.38 5.21
CA LYS A 191 -24.62 7.94 4.88
C LYS A 191 -23.95 7.10 5.95
N TYR A 192 -22.82 7.57 6.50
CA TYR A 192 -22.02 6.81 7.46
C TYR A 192 -22.12 7.30 8.90
N GLY A 193 -22.94 8.30 9.17
CA GLY A 193 -23.08 8.88 10.51
C GLY A 193 -21.78 9.51 11.03
N LEU A 194 -21.00 10.16 10.15
CA LEU A 194 -19.70 10.67 10.54
C LEU A 194 -19.84 11.83 11.55
N PRO A 195 -19.06 11.83 12.65
CA PRO A 195 -19.04 12.93 13.61
C PRO A 195 -18.68 14.28 12.96
N GLU A 196 -19.06 15.38 13.57
CA GLU A 196 -18.68 16.70 13.08
C GLU A 196 -17.16 16.91 13.10
N ARG A 197 -16.52 16.55 14.22
CA ARG A 197 -15.06 16.56 14.38
C ARG A 197 -14.54 15.15 14.63
N PHE A 198 -13.62 14.69 13.82
CA PHE A 198 -13.07 13.34 13.98
C PHE A 198 -11.66 13.18 13.41
N LEU A 199 -10.93 12.26 14.04
CA LEU A 199 -9.72 11.66 13.50
C LEU A 199 -10.13 10.54 12.55
N LEU A 200 -9.48 10.46 11.39
CA LEU A 200 -9.70 9.37 10.44
C LEU A 200 -8.47 8.45 10.39
N ALA A 201 -8.69 7.15 10.49
CA ALA A 201 -7.70 6.13 10.15
C ALA A 201 -8.26 5.21 9.06
N VAL A 202 -7.46 4.87 8.05
CA VAL A 202 -7.85 4.02 6.92
C VAL A 202 -6.93 2.83 6.79
N GLY A 203 -7.50 1.63 6.73
CA GLY A 203 -6.79 0.36 6.54
C GLY A 203 -7.34 -0.78 7.38
N THR A 204 -6.85 -1.98 7.12
CA THR A 204 -7.21 -3.18 7.87
C THR A 204 -6.86 -3.02 9.35
N ILE A 205 -7.79 -3.39 10.24
CA ILE A 205 -7.56 -3.35 11.69
C ILE A 205 -6.63 -4.50 12.05
N GLU A 206 -5.38 -4.18 12.31
CA GLU A 206 -4.30 -5.12 12.65
C GLU A 206 -3.25 -4.45 13.55
N PRO A 207 -2.43 -5.19 14.32
CA PRO A 207 -1.49 -4.60 15.29
C PRO A 207 -0.50 -3.61 14.68
N ARG A 208 -0.03 -3.83 13.45
CA ARG A 208 0.91 -2.97 12.75
C ARG A 208 0.36 -1.56 12.50
N LYS A 209 -0.95 -1.44 12.33
CA LYS A 209 -1.64 -0.14 12.17
C LYS A 209 -1.69 0.69 13.45
N ASN A 210 -1.34 0.08 14.60
CA ASN A 210 -1.15 0.76 15.88
C ASN A 210 -2.37 1.53 16.40
N LEU A 211 -3.55 1.05 16.03
CA LEU A 211 -4.81 1.72 16.38
C LEU A 211 -5.08 1.75 17.88
N SER A 212 -4.56 0.79 18.66
CA SER A 212 -4.70 0.79 20.13
C SER A 212 -4.05 2.02 20.75
N ARG A 213 -2.83 2.43 20.31
CA ARG A 213 -2.20 3.67 20.79
C ARG A 213 -2.90 4.92 20.27
N LEU A 214 -3.50 4.87 19.08
CA LEU A 214 -4.33 5.97 18.57
C LEU A 214 -5.58 6.17 19.43
N VAL A 215 -6.21 5.10 19.92
CA VAL A 215 -7.33 5.16 20.87
C VAL A 215 -6.87 5.75 22.22
N GLU A 216 -5.67 5.42 22.70
CA GLU A 216 -5.11 6.04 23.88
C GLU A 216 -4.88 7.56 23.69
N ALA A 217 -4.36 7.98 22.55
CA ALA A 217 -4.22 9.40 22.22
C ALA A 217 -5.59 10.08 22.12
N LEU A 218 -6.59 9.44 21.49
CA LEU A 218 -7.97 9.93 21.48
C LEU A 218 -8.52 10.16 22.88
N SER A 219 -8.32 9.20 23.80
CA SER A 219 -8.76 9.33 25.21
C SER A 219 -8.20 10.58 25.88
N ARG A 220 -6.95 10.92 25.59
CA ARG A 220 -6.31 12.13 26.14
C ARG A 220 -6.85 13.39 25.49
N LEU A 221 -6.99 13.42 24.17
CA LEU A 221 -7.53 14.56 23.42
C LEU A 221 -8.98 14.89 23.81
N ARG A 222 -9.78 13.87 24.13
CA ARG A 222 -11.18 14.03 24.55
C ARG A 222 -11.34 14.66 25.93
N ARG A 223 -10.28 14.86 26.71
CA ARG A 223 -10.36 15.66 27.95
C ARG A 223 -10.63 17.13 27.66
N ASP A 224 -10.08 17.62 26.53
CA ASP A 224 -10.23 19.01 26.10
C ASP A 224 -11.35 19.17 25.05
N ASP A 225 -11.62 18.14 24.24
CA ASP A 225 -12.69 18.07 23.23
C ASP A 225 -13.53 16.79 23.40
N PRO A 226 -14.52 16.76 24.30
CA PRO A 226 -15.33 15.57 24.59
C PRO A 226 -16.12 15.02 23.38
N HIS A 227 -16.34 15.83 22.35
CA HIS A 227 -17.07 15.46 21.14
C HIS A 227 -16.19 14.93 20.02
N LEU A 228 -14.85 14.95 20.16
CA LEU A 228 -13.93 14.40 19.17
C LEU A 228 -14.17 12.90 18.97
N GLY A 229 -14.42 12.49 17.72
CA GLY A 229 -14.57 11.09 17.35
C GLY A 229 -13.30 10.50 16.71
N LEU A 230 -13.28 9.17 16.60
CA LEU A 230 -12.34 8.42 15.76
C LEU A 230 -13.14 7.58 14.77
N VAL A 231 -12.91 7.77 13.48
CA VAL A 231 -13.49 6.95 12.43
C VAL A 231 -12.39 6.03 11.88
N VAL A 232 -12.62 4.72 11.93
CA VAL A 232 -11.69 3.71 11.39
C VAL A 232 -12.34 3.01 10.21
N VAL A 233 -11.88 3.31 9.00
CA VAL A 233 -12.37 2.72 7.75
C VAL A 233 -11.51 1.52 7.39
N GLY A 234 -12.12 0.34 7.29
CA GLY A 234 -11.47 -0.88 6.87
C GLY A 234 -12.05 -2.14 7.51
N ALA A 235 -11.61 -3.29 7.00
CA ALA A 235 -12.06 -4.58 7.50
C ALA A 235 -11.28 -5.00 8.77
N LYS A 236 -11.87 -5.88 9.57
CA LYS A 236 -11.16 -6.60 10.63
C LYS A 236 -10.14 -7.56 10.01
N GLY A 237 -8.87 -7.41 10.39
CA GLY A 237 -7.77 -8.25 9.94
C GLY A 237 -7.53 -9.43 10.87
N TRP A 238 -6.30 -9.53 11.39
CA TRP A 238 -5.92 -10.54 12.37
C TRP A 238 -5.41 -9.85 13.64
N LEU A 239 -5.59 -10.47 14.80
CA LEU A 239 -5.22 -9.92 16.11
C LEU A 239 -5.86 -8.53 16.37
N TYR A 240 -7.04 -8.31 15.82
CA TYR A 240 -7.79 -7.05 15.95
C TYR A 240 -8.40 -6.87 17.33
N GLU A 241 -8.49 -7.93 18.11
CA GLU A 241 -9.14 -7.97 19.42
C GLU A 241 -8.55 -6.93 20.39
N GLN A 242 -7.23 -6.75 20.36
CA GLN A 242 -6.52 -5.79 21.23
C GLN A 242 -7.02 -4.34 21.02
N PHE A 243 -7.40 -3.98 19.80
CA PHE A 243 -7.99 -2.68 19.52
C PHE A 243 -9.35 -2.53 20.22
N PHE A 244 -10.23 -3.52 20.11
CA PHE A 244 -11.57 -3.47 20.73
C PHE A 244 -11.48 -3.48 22.25
N THR A 245 -10.65 -4.35 22.82
CA THR A 245 -10.39 -4.36 24.27
C THR A 245 -9.93 -2.98 24.74
N ARG A 246 -9.05 -2.33 23.99
CA ARG A 246 -8.55 -0.98 24.39
C ARG A 246 -9.63 0.09 24.31
N VAL A 247 -10.52 0.02 23.32
CA VAL A 247 -11.70 0.91 23.22
C VAL A 247 -12.61 0.73 24.44
N GLU A 248 -12.87 -0.51 24.85
CA GLU A 248 -13.71 -0.84 26.02
C GLU A 248 -13.09 -0.38 27.35
N GLU A 249 -11.80 -0.69 27.56
CA GLU A 249 -11.04 -0.28 28.77
C GLU A 249 -11.06 1.24 29.00
N LEU A 250 -11.08 2.01 27.91
CA LEU A 250 -11.06 3.47 27.96
C LEU A 250 -12.46 4.11 27.90
N GLY A 251 -13.52 3.30 27.80
CA GLY A 251 -14.91 3.79 27.74
C GLY A 251 -15.22 4.60 26.48
N LEU A 252 -14.60 4.25 25.33
CA LEU A 252 -14.67 5.02 24.09
C LEU A 252 -15.58 4.40 23.01
N GLN A 253 -16.48 3.46 23.37
CA GLN A 253 -17.35 2.77 22.41
C GLN A 253 -18.18 3.74 21.57
N GLU A 254 -18.72 4.79 22.18
CA GLU A 254 -19.52 5.82 21.52
C GLU A 254 -18.66 6.84 20.72
N ALA A 255 -17.37 6.90 20.97
CA ALA A 255 -16.45 7.82 20.30
C ALA A 255 -15.76 7.19 19.08
N VAL A 256 -15.79 5.86 18.94
CA VAL A 256 -15.11 5.12 17.87
C VAL A 256 -16.14 4.57 16.90
N LEU A 257 -16.19 5.15 15.70
CA LEU A 257 -17.08 4.72 14.62
C LEU A 257 -16.33 3.79 13.65
N LEU A 258 -16.92 2.67 13.34
CA LEU A 258 -16.39 1.63 12.46
C LEU A 258 -17.37 1.38 11.30
N PRO A 259 -17.35 2.19 10.22
CA PRO A 259 -18.24 2.00 9.08
C PRO A 259 -17.93 0.74 8.27
N GLY A 260 -16.83 0.04 8.59
CA GLY A 260 -16.37 -1.11 7.84
C GLY A 260 -15.68 -0.73 6.54
N TYR A 261 -15.94 -1.50 5.47
CA TYR A 261 -15.45 -1.18 4.14
C TYR A 261 -16.26 -0.02 3.54
N VAL A 262 -15.55 1.01 3.13
CA VAL A 262 -16.12 2.15 2.38
C VAL A 262 -15.70 2.01 0.92
N PRO A 263 -16.64 2.04 -0.03
CA PRO A 263 -16.34 1.97 -1.46
C PRO A 263 -15.42 3.10 -1.92
N ASP A 264 -14.63 2.82 -2.96
CA ASP A 264 -13.63 3.76 -3.50
C ASP A 264 -14.26 5.09 -3.98
N GLU A 265 -15.53 5.08 -4.42
CA GLU A 265 -16.28 6.29 -4.80
C GLU A 265 -16.62 7.22 -3.62
N ASP A 266 -16.77 6.68 -2.42
CA ASP A 266 -17.10 7.47 -1.22
C ASP A 266 -15.85 7.91 -0.44
N LEU A 267 -14.75 7.16 -0.57
CA LEU A 267 -13.56 7.33 0.24
C LEU A 267 -12.92 8.73 0.11
N PRO A 268 -12.87 9.38 -1.08
CA PRO A 268 -12.36 10.75 -1.19
C PRO A 268 -13.15 11.76 -0.34
N ALA A 269 -14.47 11.63 -0.29
CA ALA A 269 -15.32 12.50 0.50
C ALA A 269 -15.18 12.23 2.01
N VAL A 270 -14.92 10.97 2.41
CA VAL A 270 -14.61 10.60 3.81
C VAL A 270 -13.27 11.21 4.24
N PHE A 271 -12.22 11.13 3.41
CA PHE A 271 -10.95 11.82 3.68
C PHE A 271 -11.16 13.33 3.84
N ARG A 272 -11.92 13.94 2.90
CA ARG A 272 -12.19 15.39 2.93
C ARG A 272 -13.01 15.81 4.14
N ALA A 273 -13.89 14.95 4.66
CA ALA A 273 -14.71 15.19 5.84
C ALA A 273 -13.90 15.17 7.14
N ALA A 274 -12.75 14.50 7.17
CA ALA A 274 -11.94 14.33 8.37
C ALA A 274 -11.34 15.66 8.85
N THR A 275 -11.35 15.88 10.16
CA THR A 275 -10.62 17.01 10.75
C THR A 275 -9.12 16.80 10.62
N VAL A 276 -8.67 15.56 10.89
CA VAL A 276 -7.27 15.13 10.71
C VAL A 276 -7.25 13.67 10.27
N TYR A 277 -6.51 13.36 9.23
CA TYR A 277 -6.15 11.98 8.90
C TYR A 277 -4.92 11.56 9.71
N VAL A 278 -4.98 10.40 10.38
CA VAL A 278 -3.89 9.89 11.21
C VAL A 278 -3.39 8.55 10.70
N MET A 279 -2.11 8.50 10.29
CA MET A 279 -1.40 7.28 9.97
C MET A 279 -0.53 6.87 11.16
N ALA A 280 -1.08 6.03 12.05
CA ALA A 280 -0.37 5.63 13.28
C ALA A 280 0.55 4.41 13.10
N SER A 281 0.67 3.86 11.91
CA SER A 281 1.37 2.60 11.60
C SER A 281 2.80 2.54 12.13
N LEU A 282 3.18 1.37 12.64
CA LEU A 282 4.55 1.09 13.07
C LEU A 282 5.49 0.95 11.87
N TYR A 283 4.97 0.51 10.73
CA TYR A 283 5.72 0.34 9.49
C TYR A 283 4.77 0.23 8.29
N GLU A 284 5.13 0.83 7.15
CA GLU A 284 4.47 0.66 5.85
C GLU A 284 5.49 0.51 4.74
N GLY A 285 5.19 -0.33 3.74
CA GLY A 285 5.99 -0.41 2.52
C GLY A 285 5.89 0.87 1.69
N ALA A 286 4.67 1.29 1.37
CA ALA A 286 4.40 2.54 0.65
C ALA A 286 3.74 3.61 1.53
N GLY A 287 2.67 3.27 2.26
CA GLY A 287 1.88 4.26 3.00
C GLY A 287 0.90 5.03 2.09
N LEU A 288 0.36 4.39 1.07
CA LEU A 288 -0.57 4.99 0.09
C LEU A 288 -1.67 5.86 0.72
N PRO A 289 -2.32 5.49 1.85
CA PRO A 289 -3.35 6.32 2.44
C PRO A 289 -2.88 7.73 2.85
N VAL A 290 -1.57 7.96 3.04
CA VAL A 290 -1.01 9.32 3.24
C VAL A 290 -1.18 10.15 1.97
N LEU A 291 -0.84 9.58 0.80
CA LEU A 291 -1.02 10.26 -0.49
C LEU A 291 -2.50 10.41 -0.85
N GLU A 292 -3.33 9.41 -0.55
CA GLU A 292 -4.77 9.44 -0.77
C GLU A 292 -5.42 10.57 0.06
N ALA A 293 -5.06 10.67 1.34
CA ALA A 293 -5.51 11.74 2.24
C ALA A 293 -5.09 13.12 1.73
N MET A 294 -3.81 13.28 1.35
CA MET A 294 -3.28 14.52 0.78
C MET A 294 -3.98 14.91 -0.52
N ALA A 295 -4.18 13.97 -1.45
CA ALA A 295 -4.90 14.21 -2.70
C ALA A 295 -6.33 14.70 -2.47
N CYS A 296 -6.95 14.26 -1.38
CA CYS A 296 -8.30 14.68 -0.97
C CYS A 296 -8.31 15.99 -0.14
N GLY A 297 -7.14 16.60 0.11
CA GLY A 297 -7.03 17.81 0.93
C GLY A 297 -7.34 17.59 2.41
N ALA A 298 -7.10 16.39 2.94
CA ALA A 298 -7.16 16.13 4.38
C ALA A 298 -5.84 16.53 5.05
N PRO A 299 -5.85 17.23 6.21
CA PRO A 299 -4.65 17.45 7.01
C PRO A 299 -4.09 16.11 7.49
N VAL A 300 -2.79 15.86 7.32
CA VAL A 300 -2.15 14.58 7.60
C VAL A 300 -1.22 14.65 8.80
N VAL A 301 -1.50 13.83 9.80
CA VAL A 301 -0.58 13.53 10.90
C VAL A 301 -0.14 12.08 10.80
N SER A 302 1.15 11.81 10.81
CA SER A 302 1.68 10.48 10.49
C SER A 302 2.77 10.05 11.45
N SER A 303 2.92 8.73 11.60
CA SER A 303 4.15 8.15 12.12
C SER A 303 5.35 8.63 11.30
N ARG A 304 6.50 8.84 11.97
CA ARG A 304 7.76 9.18 11.30
C ARG A 304 8.54 7.96 10.79
N GLU A 305 7.99 6.75 10.94
CA GLU A 305 8.69 5.51 10.59
C GLU A 305 8.53 5.14 9.11
N SER A 306 9.46 4.35 8.61
CA SER A 306 9.49 3.76 7.26
C SER A 306 9.26 4.76 6.10
N SER A 307 8.30 4.50 5.22
CA SER A 307 8.03 5.29 4.01
C SER A 307 7.24 6.59 4.24
N MET A 308 6.61 6.79 5.39
CA MET A 308 5.71 7.92 5.60
C MET A 308 6.37 9.30 5.41
N PRO A 309 7.59 9.57 5.92
CA PRO A 309 8.26 10.84 5.67
C PRO A 309 8.63 11.10 4.21
N GLU A 310 8.88 10.04 3.42
CA GLU A 310 9.14 10.16 1.98
C GLU A 310 7.93 10.73 1.23
N LEU A 311 6.73 10.32 1.65
CA LEU A 311 5.48 10.70 1.02
C LEU A 311 5.00 12.07 1.50
N GLY A 312 4.91 12.25 2.81
CA GLY A 312 4.34 13.45 3.42
C GLY A 312 5.25 14.67 3.41
N ALA A 313 6.57 14.45 3.42
CA ALA A 313 7.61 15.49 3.49
C ALA A 313 7.28 16.55 4.56
N ASP A 314 7.37 17.82 4.23
CA ASP A 314 7.07 18.98 5.09
C ASP A 314 5.57 19.30 5.20
N VAL A 315 4.73 18.69 4.38
CA VAL A 315 3.27 18.90 4.38
C VAL A 315 2.58 18.17 5.52
N ALA A 316 3.07 16.98 5.91
CA ALA A 316 2.56 16.24 7.06
C ALA A 316 3.23 16.69 8.38
N ARG A 317 2.61 16.34 9.51
CA ARG A 317 3.22 16.42 10.85
C ARG A 317 3.50 15.00 11.34
N TYR A 318 4.60 14.83 12.10
CA TYR A 318 5.11 13.50 12.43
C TYR A 318 5.27 13.29 13.93
N PHE A 319 4.99 12.06 14.38
CA PHE A 319 5.21 11.60 15.73
C PHE A 319 5.94 10.25 15.77
N ASN A 320 6.52 9.92 16.91
CA ASN A 320 7.00 8.58 17.20
C ASN A 320 5.80 7.66 17.48
N PRO A 321 5.55 6.58 16.71
CA PRO A 321 4.39 5.71 16.89
C PRO A 321 4.42 4.90 18.20
N TYR A 322 5.55 4.87 18.88
CA TYR A 322 5.70 4.21 20.18
C TYR A 322 5.45 5.14 21.36
N ASP A 323 5.34 6.45 21.13
CA ASP A 323 5.14 7.50 22.13
C ASP A 323 3.73 8.10 22.01
N VAL A 324 2.83 7.63 22.90
CA VAL A 324 1.42 8.10 22.92
C VAL A 324 1.34 9.58 23.27
N GLN A 325 2.24 10.10 24.14
CA GLN A 325 2.21 11.52 24.49
C GLN A 325 2.54 12.38 23.28
N GLN A 326 3.64 12.09 22.60
CA GLN A 326 4.01 12.79 21.37
C GLN A 326 2.93 12.69 20.29
N MET A 327 2.30 11.49 20.14
CA MET A 327 1.17 11.30 19.21
C MET A 327 0.01 12.25 19.59
N THR A 328 -0.33 12.33 20.86
CA THR A 328 -1.37 13.23 21.39
C THR A 328 -1.04 14.68 21.09
N ASP A 329 0.18 15.12 21.40
CA ASP A 329 0.62 16.51 21.26
C ASP A 329 0.60 16.96 19.79
N VAL A 330 1.12 16.12 18.89
CA VAL A 330 1.17 16.45 17.45
C VAL A 330 -0.23 16.44 16.82
N ILE A 331 -1.11 15.50 17.21
CA ILE A 331 -2.51 15.51 16.77
C ILE A 331 -3.22 16.74 17.32
N GLY A 332 -3.05 17.05 18.62
CA GLY A 332 -3.64 18.21 19.28
C GLY A 332 -3.22 19.53 18.66
N LEU A 333 -1.94 19.67 18.30
CA LEU A 333 -1.43 20.83 17.56
C LEU A 333 -2.23 21.09 16.29
N VAL A 334 -2.42 20.06 15.47
CA VAL A 334 -3.16 20.18 14.19
C VAL A 334 -4.66 20.36 14.44
N LEU A 335 -5.25 19.70 15.43
CA LEU A 335 -6.67 19.83 15.78
C LEU A 335 -7.06 21.25 16.22
N ASN A 336 -6.14 21.98 16.88
CA ASN A 336 -6.43 23.27 17.52
C ASN A 336 -5.95 24.46 16.68
N ASP A 337 -5.32 24.24 15.53
CA ASP A 337 -4.83 25.31 14.64
C ASP A 337 -5.52 25.25 13.28
N ASP A 338 -6.57 26.05 13.10
CA ASP A 338 -7.36 26.13 11.85
C ASP A 338 -6.51 26.62 10.68
N ALA A 339 -5.58 27.54 10.92
CA ALA A 339 -4.70 28.08 9.88
C ALA A 339 -3.72 27.01 9.39
N LEU A 340 -3.14 26.24 10.31
CA LEU A 340 -2.30 25.09 9.97
C LEU A 340 -3.06 24.02 9.19
N ARG A 341 -4.30 23.69 9.62
CA ARG A 341 -5.12 22.73 8.86
C ARG A 341 -5.43 23.21 7.45
N ALA A 342 -5.78 24.48 7.29
CA ALA A 342 -6.05 25.08 5.98
C ALA A 342 -4.79 25.05 5.09
N GLN A 343 -3.62 25.38 5.63
CA GLN A 343 -2.33 25.28 4.94
C GLN A 343 -2.05 23.85 4.48
N MET A 344 -2.18 22.88 5.38
CA MET A 344 -1.96 21.45 5.07
C MET A 344 -2.94 20.95 4.02
N ALA A 345 -4.21 21.33 4.10
CA ALA A 345 -5.26 20.97 3.15
C ALA A 345 -5.01 21.53 1.74
N ALA A 346 -4.44 22.74 1.64
CA ALA A 346 -4.07 23.36 0.37
C ALA A 346 -2.80 22.74 -0.25
N ALA A 347 -1.77 22.48 0.57
CA ALA A 347 -0.51 21.91 0.12
C ALA A 347 -0.57 20.40 -0.20
N GLY A 348 -1.51 19.68 0.42
CA GLY A 348 -1.64 18.22 0.26
C GLY A 348 -1.79 17.77 -1.19
N PRO A 349 -2.77 18.29 -1.95
CA PRO A 349 -2.97 17.89 -3.35
C PRO A 349 -1.75 18.17 -4.23
N GLU A 350 -1.04 19.27 -4.04
CA GLU A 350 0.19 19.60 -4.78
C GLU A 350 1.30 18.59 -4.44
N ARG A 351 1.43 18.20 -3.18
CA ARG A 351 2.38 17.17 -2.75
C ARG A 351 2.05 15.83 -3.37
N ALA A 352 0.80 15.38 -3.31
CA ALA A 352 0.34 14.12 -3.87
C ALA A 352 0.54 14.05 -5.39
N ALA A 353 0.34 15.17 -6.11
CA ALA A 353 0.54 15.27 -7.56
C ALA A 353 1.99 15.05 -8.02
N ARG A 354 2.99 15.12 -7.13
CA ARG A 354 4.37 14.77 -7.45
C ARG A 354 4.56 13.26 -7.68
N PHE A 355 3.60 12.45 -7.27
CA PHE A 355 3.53 11.01 -7.47
C PHE A 355 2.45 10.71 -8.50
N SER A 356 2.79 9.98 -9.55
CA SER A 356 1.82 9.57 -10.56
C SER A 356 2.15 8.19 -11.10
N TRP A 357 1.13 7.44 -11.50
CA TRP A 357 1.32 6.14 -12.11
C TRP A 357 2.02 6.22 -13.46
N GLN A 358 1.86 7.33 -14.19
CA GLN A 358 2.59 7.62 -15.43
C GLN A 358 4.10 7.77 -15.16
N ARG A 359 4.48 8.46 -14.08
CA ARG A 359 5.87 8.55 -13.65
C ARG A 359 6.40 7.18 -13.24
N ALA A 360 5.64 6.42 -12.45
CA ALA A 360 6.01 5.07 -12.04
C ALA A 360 6.22 4.14 -13.25
N ALA A 361 5.36 4.22 -14.27
CA ALA A 361 5.52 3.47 -15.50
C ALA A 361 6.80 3.85 -16.25
N ARG A 362 7.11 5.15 -16.42
CA ARG A 362 8.33 5.63 -17.11
C ARG A 362 9.60 5.21 -16.38
N GLU A 363 9.62 5.32 -15.04
CA GLU A 363 10.74 4.86 -14.22
C GLU A 363 10.90 3.33 -14.32
N THR A 364 9.80 2.58 -14.32
CA THR A 364 9.78 1.12 -14.55
C THR A 364 10.34 0.75 -15.93
N LEU A 365 9.92 1.45 -16.99
CA LEU A 365 10.45 1.25 -18.34
C LEU A 365 11.96 1.53 -18.42
N THR A 366 12.46 2.47 -17.65
CA THR A 366 13.91 2.73 -17.55
C THR A 366 14.65 1.54 -16.93
N VAL A 367 14.06 0.90 -15.89
CA VAL A 367 14.61 -0.34 -15.32
C VAL A 367 14.61 -1.47 -16.37
N TYR A 368 13.53 -1.62 -17.14
CA TYR A 368 13.45 -2.64 -18.20
C TYR A 368 14.55 -2.46 -19.24
N ARG A 369 14.75 -1.23 -19.75
CA ARG A 369 15.82 -0.96 -20.72
C ARG A 369 17.19 -1.34 -20.18
N ARG A 370 17.49 -1.00 -18.91
CA ARG A 370 18.78 -1.30 -18.27
C ARG A 370 19.08 -2.81 -18.18
N VAL A 371 18.08 -3.67 -17.95
CA VAL A 371 18.30 -5.12 -17.79
C VAL A 371 18.28 -5.87 -19.12
N MET A 372 17.86 -5.22 -20.20
CA MET A 372 17.85 -5.82 -21.54
C MET A 372 19.10 -5.51 -22.37
N HIS A 373 19.89 -4.53 -21.93
CA HIS A 373 21.22 -4.19 -22.48
C HIS A 373 22.32 -4.74 -21.57
#